data_745c4d0cf94e11a3ffefbc6777ac32b1
#
_entry.id   745c4d0cf94e11a3ffefbc6777ac32b1
#
_cell.length_a   1.000
_cell.length_b   1.000
_cell.length_c   1.000
_cell.angle_alpha   90.00
_cell.angle_beta   90.00
_cell.angle_gamma   90.00
#
_symmetry.space_group_name_H-M   'P 1'
#
loop_
_entity.id
_entity.type
_entity.pdbx_description
1 polymer ?
#
loop_
_entity_poly.entity_id
_entity_poly.type
_entity_poly.pdbx_seq_one_letter_code
_entity_poly.pdbx_strand_id
1 'polypeptide(L)'
;GGSMGEFVETYARTARKYGGALATATQSLNDYYKSDGARAALENSDWMLVLQQKPETIADFRKEARLDMDDRTETLIRSLKRSGTEYSEIYLKGPEMEAVGRLVLDPLSATIFSSDPDTYAAIHRHVENGMPLERAVALVAGVEEACDGARDHHARRSRATSVSQTSPRQAP
;
A
#
# COMPACT_ATOMS: atom_id res chain seq x y z
N GLY A 1 26.74 20.05 -1.88
CA GLY A 1 25.40 19.46 -1.90
C GLY A 1 25.40 18.24 -1.00
N GLY A 2 24.52 18.22 -0.01
CA GLY A 2 24.40 17.11 0.93
C GLY A 2 24.04 15.79 0.24
N SER A 3 24.40 14.68 0.83
CA SER A 3 24.04 13.36 0.35
C SER A 3 22.52 13.12 0.54
N MET A 4 21.94 12.17 -0.20
CA MET A 4 20.54 11.77 0.01
C MET A 4 20.29 11.34 1.46
N GLY A 5 21.28 10.72 2.12
CA GLY A 5 21.21 10.33 3.53
C GLY A 5 21.06 11.53 4.47
N GLU A 6 21.86 12.59 4.26
CA GLU A 6 21.77 13.84 5.04
C GLU A 6 20.41 14.55 4.82
N PHE A 7 19.87 14.47 3.59
CA PHE A 7 18.53 15.01 3.31
C PHE A 7 17.46 14.25 4.10
N VAL A 8 17.47 12.92 4.05
CA VAL A 8 16.49 12.06 4.76
C VAL A 8 16.59 12.30 6.27
N GLU A 9 17.80 12.36 6.83
CA GLU A 9 18.03 12.63 8.26
C GLU A 9 17.44 13.99 8.67
N THR A 10 17.81 15.04 7.94
CA THR A 10 17.33 16.41 8.22
C THR A 10 15.81 16.49 8.08
N TYR A 11 15.24 15.88 7.03
CA TYR A 11 13.80 15.89 6.78
C TYR A 11 13.03 15.11 7.86
N ALA A 12 13.50 13.93 8.26
CA ALA A 12 12.89 13.15 9.32
C ALA A 12 12.75 13.90 10.64
N ARG A 13 13.77 14.73 10.98
CA ARG A 13 13.78 15.54 12.20
C ARG A 13 12.94 16.82 12.11
N THR A 14 12.69 17.33 10.90
CA THR A 14 12.11 18.67 10.71
C THR A 14 10.77 18.68 10.00
N ALA A 15 10.34 17.59 9.37
CA ALA A 15 9.13 17.49 8.57
C ALA A 15 7.89 18.05 9.28
N ARG A 16 7.68 17.66 10.54
CA ARG A 16 6.54 18.13 11.36
C ARG A 16 6.48 19.65 11.46
N LYS A 17 7.62 20.34 11.59
CA LYS A 17 7.69 21.81 11.70
C LYS A 17 7.16 22.50 10.44
N TYR A 18 7.26 21.85 9.30
CA TYR A 18 6.85 22.39 8.00
C TYR A 18 5.56 21.76 7.46
N GLY A 19 4.81 21.05 8.32
CA GLY A 19 3.59 20.37 7.92
C GLY A 19 3.81 19.20 6.95
N GLY A 20 5.05 18.71 6.85
CA GLY A 20 5.43 17.57 6.02
C GLY A 20 5.26 16.24 6.76
N ALA A 21 5.17 15.16 5.99
CA ALA A 21 5.21 13.80 6.47
C ALA A 21 6.24 13.00 5.69
N LEU A 22 6.88 12.02 6.35
CA LEU A 22 7.82 11.10 5.74
C LEU A 22 7.31 9.68 5.95
N ALA A 23 7.14 8.95 4.85
CA ALA A 23 6.91 7.51 4.87
C ALA A 23 8.12 6.81 4.26
N THR A 24 8.68 5.87 4.99
CA THR A 24 9.79 5.04 4.51
C THR A 24 9.37 3.58 4.53
N ALA A 25 9.82 2.81 3.55
CA ALA A 25 9.56 1.39 3.46
C ALA A 25 10.84 0.63 3.13
N THR A 26 10.98 -0.56 3.70
CA THR A 26 12.12 -1.45 3.46
C THR A 26 11.68 -2.91 3.54
N GLN A 27 12.45 -3.80 2.97
CA GLN A 27 12.20 -5.24 3.00
C GLN A 27 12.64 -5.91 4.31
N SER A 28 13.53 -5.26 5.07
CA SER A 28 14.04 -5.78 6.34
C SER A 28 14.23 -4.66 7.33
N LEU A 29 13.81 -4.89 8.57
CA LEU A 29 14.06 -3.97 9.67
C LEU A 29 15.55 -3.62 9.83
N ASN A 30 16.46 -4.54 9.51
CA ASN A 30 17.91 -4.31 9.57
C ASN A 30 18.38 -3.17 8.64
N ASP A 31 17.64 -2.86 7.58
CA ASP A 31 18.01 -1.80 6.64
C ASP A 31 18.00 -0.42 7.29
N TYR A 32 17.17 -0.20 8.29
CA TYR A 32 17.15 1.07 9.04
C TYR A 32 18.45 1.34 9.82
N TYR A 33 19.25 0.33 10.07
CA TYR A 33 20.51 0.47 10.83
C TYR A 33 21.76 0.53 9.94
N LYS A 34 21.58 0.51 8.61
CA LYS A 34 22.69 0.60 7.65
C LYS A 34 23.18 2.03 7.41
N SER A 35 22.38 3.05 7.78
CA SER A 35 22.78 4.44 7.63
C SER A 35 22.13 5.33 8.69
N ASP A 36 22.74 6.46 9.00
CA ASP A 36 22.24 7.42 9.98
C ASP A 36 20.90 8.03 9.54
N GLY A 37 20.74 8.30 8.24
CA GLY A 37 19.48 8.83 7.70
C GLY A 37 18.33 7.84 7.85
N ALA A 38 18.54 6.55 7.58
CA ALA A 38 17.53 5.52 7.76
C ALA A 38 17.18 5.34 9.25
N ARG A 39 18.20 5.35 10.12
CA ARG A 39 17.98 5.29 11.57
C ARG A 39 17.17 6.48 12.07
N ALA A 40 17.52 7.70 11.65
CA ALA A 40 16.78 8.90 12.01
C ALA A 40 15.32 8.84 11.53
N ALA A 41 15.06 8.28 10.36
CA ALA A 41 13.69 8.07 9.88
C ALA A 41 12.89 7.13 10.80
N LEU A 42 13.48 6.02 11.23
CA LEU A 42 12.84 5.09 12.16
C LEU A 42 12.58 5.72 13.54
N GLU A 43 13.61 6.37 14.12
CA GLU A 43 13.54 6.97 15.47
C GLU A 43 12.56 8.15 15.56
N ASN A 44 12.32 8.85 14.45
CA ASN A 44 11.36 9.96 14.38
C ASN A 44 10.00 9.58 13.83
N SER A 45 9.75 8.29 13.58
CA SER A 45 8.46 7.80 13.09
C SER A 45 7.49 7.59 14.25
N ASP A 46 6.35 8.26 14.23
CA ASP A 46 5.26 8.03 15.19
C ASP A 46 4.53 6.69 14.93
N TRP A 47 4.57 6.22 13.69
CA TRP A 47 3.91 4.99 13.26
C TRP A 47 4.91 4.00 12.68
N MET A 48 4.77 2.75 13.08
CA MET A 48 5.54 1.64 12.55
C MET A 48 4.57 0.51 12.13
N LEU A 49 4.76 0.05 10.90
CA LEU A 49 4.02 -1.06 10.32
C LEU A 49 5.02 -2.16 9.99
N VAL A 50 4.85 -3.34 10.59
CA VAL A 50 5.75 -4.48 10.36
C VAL A 50 4.95 -5.64 9.77
N LEU A 51 5.33 -6.08 8.59
CA LEU A 51 4.86 -7.32 7.98
C LEU A 51 5.70 -8.50 8.50
N GLN A 52 5.32 -9.71 8.13
CA GLN A 52 6.04 -10.92 8.50
C GLN A 52 7.56 -10.77 8.23
N GLN A 53 8.35 -11.05 9.24
CA GLN A 53 9.81 -11.01 9.18
C GLN A 53 10.40 -12.42 9.32
N LYS A 54 11.62 -12.59 8.82
CA LYS A 54 12.37 -13.85 9.04
C LYS A 54 12.75 -13.99 10.51
N PRO A 55 12.70 -15.21 11.06
CA PRO A 55 13.06 -15.46 12.47
C PRO A 55 14.44 -14.92 12.86
N GLU A 56 15.42 -15.02 11.92
CA GLU A 56 16.79 -14.54 12.11
C GLU A 56 16.83 -13.02 12.28
N THR A 57 16.05 -12.29 11.46
CA THR A 57 15.94 -10.83 11.54
C THR A 57 15.41 -10.40 12.92
N ILE A 58 14.40 -11.09 13.44
CA ILE A 58 13.81 -10.79 14.76
C ILE A 58 14.82 -11.09 15.88
N ALA A 59 15.56 -12.20 15.76
CA ALA A 59 16.59 -12.57 16.74
C ALA A 59 17.74 -11.54 16.79
N ASP A 60 18.19 -11.05 15.64
CA ASP A 60 19.24 -10.02 15.53
C ASP A 60 18.77 -8.71 16.18
N PHE A 61 17.52 -8.31 15.96
CA PHE A 61 16.92 -7.13 16.59
C PHE A 61 16.96 -7.18 18.10
N ARG A 62 16.59 -8.32 18.66
CA ARG A 62 16.61 -8.51 20.11
C ARG A 62 18.02 -8.49 20.67
N LYS A 63 18.93 -9.22 20.01
CA LYS A 63 20.34 -9.33 20.44
C LYS A 63 21.07 -8.01 20.48
N GLU A 64 20.76 -7.13 19.50
CA GLU A 64 21.44 -5.85 19.36
C GLU A 64 20.68 -4.70 20.06
N ALA A 65 19.64 -5.03 20.85
CA ALA A 65 18.76 -4.05 21.51
C ALA A 65 18.27 -2.95 20.55
N ARG A 66 18.08 -3.31 19.30
CA ARG A 66 17.53 -2.44 18.26
C ARG A 66 16.03 -2.47 18.37
N LEU A 67 15.37 -1.34 18.44
CA LEU A 67 13.99 -1.20 18.84
C LEU A 67 13.77 -1.54 20.33
N ASP A 68 12.89 -0.79 20.95
CA ASP A 68 12.37 -1.12 22.29
C ASP A 68 11.40 -2.31 22.16
N MET A 69 12.01 -3.51 21.94
CA MET A 69 11.30 -4.76 21.68
C MET A 69 11.19 -5.55 22.96
N ASP A 70 10.06 -5.40 23.65
CA ASP A 70 9.71 -6.25 24.77
C ASP A 70 9.30 -7.67 24.33
N ASP A 71 9.15 -8.59 25.27
CA ASP A 71 8.75 -9.98 24.98
C ASP A 71 7.39 -10.09 24.27
N ARG A 72 6.48 -9.15 24.55
CA ARG A 72 5.17 -9.09 23.93
C ARG A 72 5.27 -8.69 22.46
N THR A 73 5.97 -7.61 22.16
CA THR A 73 6.21 -7.11 20.79
C THR A 73 6.89 -8.19 19.95
N GLU A 74 7.91 -8.86 20.49
CA GLU A 74 8.57 -9.98 19.80
C GLU A 74 7.59 -11.10 19.50
N THR A 75 6.76 -11.50 20.47
CA THR A 75 5.76 -12.56 20.30
C THR A 75 4.75 -12.18 19.21
N LEU A 76 4.27 -10.93 19.19
CA LEU A 76 3.33 -10.44 18.18
C LEU A 76 3.96 -10.46 16.79
N ILE A 77 5.18 -9.95 16.62
CA ILE A 77 5.86 -9.93 15.32
C ILE A 77 6.18 -11.34 14.83
N ARG A 78 6.57 -12.26 15.72
CA ARG A 78 6.80 -13.67 15.36
C ARG A 78 5.52 -14.41 14.96
N SER A 79 4.37 -13.99 15.48
CA SER A 79 3.08 -14.61 15.18
C SER A 79 2.52 -14.23 13.82
N LEU A 80 3.03 -13.16 13.19
CA LEU A 80 2.54 -12.65 11.91
C LEU A 80 2.64 -13.70 10.80
N LYS A 81 1.54 -13.87 10.07
CA LYS A 81 1.40 -14.84 8.99
C LYS A 81 0.94 -14.16 7.70
N ARG A 82 1.23 -14.81 6.60
CA ARG A 82 0.66 -14.51 5.30
C ARG A 82 -0.20 -15.70 4.86
N SER A 83 -1.46 -15.44 4.51
CA SER A 83 -2.40 -16.44 3.98
C SER A 83 -2.49 -16.29 2.46
N GLY A 84 -1.55 -16.88 1.76
CA GLY A 84 -1.53 -16.86 0.29
C GLY A 84 -1.74 -15.46 -0.29
N THR A 85 -2.81 -15.28 -1.05
CA THR A 85 -3.24 -14.00 -1.63
C THR A 85 -4.39 -13.34 -0.87
N GLU A 86 -4.92 -13.98 0.18
CA GLU A 86 -6.11 -13.50 0.88
C GLU A 86 -5.79 -12.31 1.79
N TYR A 87 -4.74 -12.43 2.61
CA TYR A 87 -4.30 -11.34 3.50
C TYR A 87 -2.85 -11.52 3.95
N SER A 88 -2.28 -10.44 4.44
CA SER A 88 -1.04 -10.44 5.23
C SER A 88 -1.35 -9.89 6.62
N GLU A 89 -0.90 -10.56 7.68
CA GLU A 89 -0.98 -9.97 9.01
C GLU A 89 0.09 -8.89 9.15
N ILE A 90 -0.27 -7.81 9.82
CA ILE A 90 0.54 -6.62 10.00
C ILE A 90 0.51 -6.20 11.46
N TYR A 91 1.67 -6.03 12.05
CA TYR A 91 1.81 -5.38 13.34
C TYR A 91 1.84 -3.87 13.14
N LEU A 92 1.04 -3.17 13.93
CA LEU A 92 0.89 -1.73 13.94
C LEU A 92 1.29 -1.19 15.32
N LYS A 93 2.25 -0.27 15.35
CA LYS A 93 2.61 0.48 16.55
C LYS A 93 2.46 1.95 16.25
N GLY A 94 1.69 2.65 17.05
CA GLY A 94 1.49 4.08 17.02
C GLY A 94 1.67 4.70 18.41
N PRO A 95 1.48 6.01 18.58
CA PRO A 95 1.72 6.69 19.85
C PRO A 95 0.92 6.16 21.03
N GLU A 96 -0.32 5.73 20.78
CA GLU A 96 -1.26 5.28 21.82
C GLU A 96 -1.85 3.90 21.53
N MET A 97 -1.33 3.19 20.51
CA MET A 97 -1.89 1.88 20.13
C MET A 97 -0.81 0.90 19.69
N GLU A 98 -1.07 -0.34 20.01
CA GLU A 98 -0.34 -1.51 19.52
C GLU A 98 -1.34 -2.60 19.15
N ALA A 99 -1.30 -3.08 17.92
CA ALA A 99 -2.26 -4.05 17.43
C ALA A 99 -1.68 -4.95 16.33
N VAL A 100 -2.29 -6.10 16.14
CA VAL A 100 -2.13 -6.92 14.93
C VAL A 100 -3.41 -6.81 14.12
N GLY A 101 -3.26 -6.43 12.85
CA GLY A 101 -4.35 -6.33 11.89
C GLY A 101 -4.13 -7.25 10.70
N ARG A 102 -5.08 -7.22 9.77
CA ARG A 102 -4.96 -7.90 8.47
C ARG A 102 -5.00 -6.88 7.35
N LEU A 103 -3.97 -6.92 6.52
CA LEU A 103 -3.93 -6.19 5.25
C LEU A 103 -4.58 -7.06 4.19
N VAL A 104 -5.77 -6.68 3.77
CA VAL A 104 -6.54 -7.32 2.70
C VAL A 104 -6.53 -6.39 1.49
N LEU A 105 -6.07 -6.88 0.36
CA LEU A 105 -6.11 -6.15 -0.90
C LEU A 105 -7.33 -6.60 -1.72
N ASP A 106 -7.98 -5.65 -2.38
CA ASP A 106 -8.96 -5.98 -3.41
C ASP A 106 -8.25 -6.66 -4.61
N PRO A 107 -8.98 -7.42 -5.44
CA PRO A 107 -8.37 -8.19 -6.53
C PRO A 107 -7.58 -7.32 -7.52
N LEU A 108 -8.03 -6.10 -7.80
CA LEU A 108 -7.35 -5.20 -8.72
C LEU A 108 -6.02 -4.73 -8.14
N SER A 109 -6.02 -4.24 -6.88
CA SER A 109 -4.80 -3.86 -6.17
C SER A 109 -3.84 -5.03 -6.01
N ALA A 110 -4.34 -6.22 -5.68
CA ALA A 110 -3.52 -7.42 -5.58
C ALA A 110 -2.82 -7.76 -6.91
N THR A 111 -3.51 -7.59 -8.03
CA THR A 111 -2.96 -7.83 -9.38
C THR A 111 -1.93 -6.77 -9.76
N ILE A 112 -2.21 -5.48 -9.50
CA ILE A 112 -1.29 -4.36 -9.81
C ILE A 112 0.02 -4.48 -9.04
N PHE A 113 -0.03 -4.87 -7.76
CA PHE A 113 1.14 -4.99 -6.89
C PHE A 113 1.74 -6.40 -6.87
N SER A 114 1.23 -7.31 -7.70
CA SER A 114 1.79 -8.67 -7.82
C SER A 114 3.18 -8.64 -8.42
N SER A 115 4.11 -9.35 -7.80
CA SER A 115 5.44 -9.66 -8.36
C SER A 115 5.50 -11.08 -8.95
N ASP A 116 4.33 -11.74 -9.08
CA ASP A 116 4.24 -13.07 -9.64
C ASP A 116 4.48 -13.05 -11.16
N PRO A 117 5.45 -13.84 -11.67
CA PRO A 117 5.79 -13.87 -13.10
C PRO A 117 4.62 -14.29 -14.00
N ASP A 118 3.75 -15.19 -13.52
CA ASP A 118 2.61 -15.69 -14.32
C ASP A 118 1.54 -14.61 -14.47
N THR A 119 1.28 -13.84 -13.41
CA THR A 119 0.39 -12.68 -13.44
C THR A 119 0.91 -11.63 -14.43
N TYR A 120 2.21 -11.31 -14.36
CA TYR A 120 2.84 -10.38 -15.28
C TYR A 120 2.75 -10.86 -16.74
N ALA A 121 3.08 -12.12 -17.01
CA ALA A 121 3.01 -12.70 -18.34
C ALA A 121 1.57 -12.72 -18.90
N ALA A 122 0.57 -12.97 -18.05
CA ALA A 122 -0.84 -12.93 -18.45
C ALA A 122 -1.26 -11.52 -18.89
N ILE A 123 -0.92 -10.48 -18.12
CA ILE A 123 -1.19 -9.08 -18.47
C ILE A 123 -0.51 -8.71 -19.80
N HIS A 124 0.79 -9.01 -19.92
CA HIS A 124 1.57 -8.70 -21.12
C HIS A 124 0.99 -9.35 -22.38
N ARG A 125 0.57 -10.60 -22.32
CA ARG A 125 -0.06 -11.30 -23.44
C ARG A 125 -1.30 -10.58 -23.95
N HIS A 126 -2.14 -10.05 -23.06
CA HIS A 126 -3.32 -9.27 -23.45
C HIS A 126 -2.94 -7.94 -24.08
N VAL A 127 -1.93 -7.26 -23.55
CA VAL A 127 -1.44 -5.98 -24.10
C VAL A 127 -0.81 -6.17 -25.47
N GLU A 128 -0.02 -7.21 -25.71
CA GLU A 128 0.57 -7.55 -27.01
C GLU A 128 -0.49 -7.87 -28.07
N ASN A 129 -1.64 -8.39 -27.64
CA ASN A 129 -2.80 -8.61 -28.49
C ASN A 129 -3.64 -7.33 -28.72
N GLY A 130 -3.13 -6.16 -28.35
CA GLY A 130 -3.75 -4.87 -28.60
C GLY A 130 -4.77 -4.41 -27.55
N MET A 131 -4.87 -5.11 -26.39
CA MET A 131 -5.75 -4.69 -25.31
C MET A 131 -5.12 -3.52 -24.53
N PRO A 132 -5.88 -2.48 -24.16
CA PRO A 132 -5.40 -1.44 -23.24
C PRO A 132 -4.94 -2.04 -21.90
N LEU A 133 -3.86 -1.49 -21.32
CA LEU A 133 -3.25 -2.03 -20.09
C LEU A 133 -4.24 -2.12 -18.93
N GLU A 134 -5.04 -1.07 -18.72
CA GLU A 134 -6.05 -1.03 -17.65
C GLU A 134 -7.08 -2.15 -17.78
N ARG A 135 -7.46 -2.49 -19.01
CA ARG A 135 -8.40 -3.57 -19.29
C ARG A 135 -7.75 -4.93 -19.10
N ALA A 136 -6.51 -5.10 -19.56
CA ALA A 136 -5.75 -6.32 -19.35
C ALA A 136 -5.57 -6.65 -17.86
N VAL A 137 -5.27 -5.63 -17.04
CA VAL A 137 -5.16 -5.76 -15.58
C VAL A 137 -6.51 -6.14 -14.96
N ALA A 138 -7.60 -5.46 -15.34
CA ALA A 138 -8.94 -5.74 -14.83
C ALA A 138 -9.41 -7.17 -15.16
N LEU A 139 -9.10 -7.64 -16.37
CA LEU A 139 -9.41 -9.00 -16.83
C LEU A 139 -8.65 -10.05 -16.01
N VAL A 140 -7.34 -9.87 -15.83
CA VAL A 140 -6.50 -10.79 -15.04
C VAL A 140 -6.90 -10.77 -13.56
N ALA A 141 -7.34 -9.62 -13.05
CA ALA A 141 -7.89 -9.48 -11.70
C ALA A 141 -9.29 -10.09 -11.51
N GLY A 142 -9.97 -10.47 -12.60
CA GLY A 142 -11.33 -11.01 -12.57
C GLY A 142 -12.41 -9.97 -12.21
N VAL A 143 -12.16 -8.66 -12.47
CA VAL A 143 -13.08 -7.56 -12.14
C VAL A 143 -13.69 -6.86 -13.36
N GLU A 144 -13.44 -7.36 -14.57
CA GLU A 144 -13.87 -6.72 -15.83
C GLU A 144 -15.39 -6.56 -15.94
N GLU A 145 -16.17 -7.53 -15.50
CA GLU A 145 -17.64 -7.48 -15.54
C GLU A 145 -18.23 -6.36 -14.69
N ALA A 146 -17.58 -6.00 -13.58
CA ALA A 146 -18.03 -4.91 -12.71
C ALA A 146 -17.83 -3.53 -13.33
N CYS A 147 -16.83 -3.36 -14.20
CA CYS A 147 -16.53 -2.08 -14.86
C CYS A 147 -17.48 -1.78 -16.03
N ASP A 148 -17.96 -2.75 -16.77
CA ASP A 148 -18.93 -2.54 -17.86
C ASP A 148 -20.30 -2.13 -17.32
N GLY A 149 -20.74 -2.69 -16.20
CA GLY A 149 -21.98 -2.31 -15.53
C GLY A 149 -22.00 -0.85 -15.01
N ALA A 150 -20.85 -0.33 -14.57
CA ALA A 150 -20.74 1.04 -14.10
C ALA A 150 -20.80 2.08 -15.23
N ARG A 151 -20.26 1.78 -16.41
CA ARG A 151 -20.33 2.67 -17.61
C ARG A 151 -21.75 2.78 -18.14
N ASP A 152 -22.51 1.69 -18.17
CA ASP A 152 -23.90 1.68 -18.60
C ASP A 152 -24.82 2.50 -17.65
N HIS A 153 -24.55 2.46 -16.36
CA HIS A 153 -25.30 3.28 -15.38
C HIS A 153 -25.02 4.78 -15.55
N HIS A 154 -23.78 5.18 -15.90
CA HIS A 154 -23.45 6.58 -16.14
C HIS A 154 -24.02 7.07 -17.46
N ALA A 155 -23.99 6.24 -18.51
CA ALA A 155 -24.58 6.57 -19.83
C ALA A 155 -26.11 6.67 -19.76
N ARG A 156 -26.78 5.88 -18.96
CA ARG A 156 -28.24 5.94 -18.73
C ARG A 156 -28.64 7.17 -17.91
N ARG A 157 -27.87 7.57 -16.91
CA ARG A 157 -28.12 8.79 -16.13
C ARG A 157 -27.97 10.05 -16.97
N SER A 158 -26.96 10.16 -17.83
CA SER A 158 -26.77 11.32 -18.69
C SER A 158 -27.85 11.46 -19.78
N ARG A 159 -28.42 10.34 -20.27
CA ARG A 159 -29.56 10.36 -21.20
C ARG A 159 -30.88 10.73 -20.51
N ALA A 160 -31.09 10.34 -19.25
CA ALA A 160 -32.29 10.69 -18.50
C ALA A 160 -32.36 12.19 -18.14
N THR A 161 -31.19 12.85 -17.97
CA THR A 161 -31.13 14.29 -17.63
C THR A 161 -31.34 15.18 -18.86
N SER A 162 -31.11 14.68 -20.08
CA SER A 162 -31.28 15.46 -21.31
C SER A 162 -32.72 15.48 -21.86
N VAL A 163 -33.61 14.60 -21.37
CA VAL A 163 -35.03 14.51 -21.85
C VAL A 163 -35.98 15.44 -21.07
N SER A 164 -35.60 15.99 -19.91
CA SER A 164 -36.46 16.82 -19.09
C SER A 164 -36.43 18.32 -19.35
N GLN A 165 -35.74 18.80 -20.41
CA GLN A 165 -35.60 20.24 -20.71
C GLN A 165 -36.39 20.73 -21.95
N THR A 166 -37.30 19.96 -22.47
CA THR A 166 -38.20 20.47 -23.52
C THR A 166 -39.62 20.67 -22.95
N SER A 167 -39.86 21.82 -22.29
CA SER A 167 -41.21 22.31 -21.97
C SER A 167 -41.66 23.27 -23.09
N PRO A 168 -42.86 23.13 -23.65
CA PRO A 168 -43.34 23.99 -24.73
C PRO A 168 -43.72 25.37 -24.20
N ARG A 169 -43.21 26.43 -24.85
CA ARG A 169 -43.70 27.77 -24.72
C ARG A 169 -45.14 27.81 -25.26
N GLN A 170 -46.09 28.23 -24.45
CA GLN A 170 -47.36 28.74 -24.89
C GLN A 170 -47.23 30.24 -25.14
N ALA A 171 -47.72 30.65 -26.28
CA ALA A 171 -48.09 32.03 -26.66
C ALA A 171 -49.56 31.99 -27.10
N PRO A 172 -50.19 33.13 -27.25
CA PRO A 172 -50.20 34.47 -26.66
C PRO A 172 -51.34 34.68 -25.66
#